data_9b4b27c5a8315b17d78c40d1cee8fdb4
#
_entry.id   9b4b27c5a8315b17d78c40d1cee8fdb4
#
_cell.length_a   1.000
_cell.length_b   1.000
_cell.length_c   1.000
_cell.angle_alpha   90.00
_cell.angle_beta   90.00
_cell.angle_gamma   90.00
#
_symmetry.space_group_name_H-M   'P 1'
#
loop_
_entity.id
_entity.type
_entity.pdbx_description
1 polymer ?
#
loop_
_entity_poly.entity_id
_entity_poly.type
_entity_poly.pdbx_seq_one_letter_code
_entity_poly.pdbx_strand_id
1 'polypeptide(L)'
;MLSFRNHTKTFSLLSAPIVFIILISITCLRIYSLYTSPIELSVDEAQYWDWSRDIEFGYFTKPPIIAWVIALSTTIFGNEEWAVRLCSPLIHLFIAIVLWGTSYIAFGAKAGRIAALIWIFTPAASLGSFVISTDTPLLLFWSFCIFFMFKLFKNQSIVTAILVGMSLGLAFLSKYAALYFLIFLILWWLIYDRSKNLSIKNLFIIIITSILIASGNIYWN
;
A
#
# COMPACT_ATOMS: atom_id res chain seq x y z
N MET A 1 -3.49 -41.32 37.21
CA MET A 1 -3.56 -41.01 35.74
C MET A 1 -2.86 -39.68 35.57
N LEU A 2 -1.56 -39.71 35.27
CA LEU A 2 -0.67 -38.54 35.18
C LEU A 2 -0.75 -37.98 33.75
N SER A 3 -1.38 -36.79 33.61
CA SER A 3 -1.44 -36.04 32.35
C SER A 3 -0.08 -35.37 32.13
N PHE A 4 0.77 -35.97 31.28
CA PHE A 4 1.96 -35.32 30.76
C PHE A 4 1.54 -34.29 29.75
N ARG A 5 1.44 -33.02 30.19
CA ARG A 5 1.32 -31.87 29.32
C ARG A 5 2.67 -31.60 28.68
N ASN A 6 2.93 -32.23 27.53
CA ASN A 6 4.10 -31.96 26.70
C ASN A 6 4.03 -30.50 26.20
N HIS A 7 4.69 -29.59 26.92
CA HIS A 7 5.08 -28.28 26.43
C HIS A 7 6.28 -28.44 25.48
N THR A 8 6.09 -29.07 24.34
CA THR A 8 6.99 -28.85 23.23
C THR A 8 6.75 -27.42 22.76
N LYS A 9 7.63 -26.49 23.15
CA LYS A 9 7.81 -25.21 22.46
C LYS A 9 8.29 -25.56 21.05
N THR A 10 7.37 -25.90 20.16
CA THR A 10 7.64 -25.93 18.73
C THR A 10 8.08 -24.51 18.37
N PHE A 11 9.37 -24.35 18.11
CA PHE A 11 9.94 -23.12 17.57
C PHE A 11 9.27 -22.93 16.20
N SER A 12 8.15 -22.19 16.20
CA SER A 12 7.41 -21.97 14.97
C SER A 12 8.28 -21.11 14.09
N LEU A 13 8.82 -21.66 13.00
CA LEU A 13 9.53 -20.92 11.94
C LEU A 13 8.73 -19.72 11.44
N LEU A 14 7.44 -19.64 11.77
CA LEU A 14 6.53 -18.54 11.49
C LEU A 14 6.25 -17.67 12.74
N SER A 15 7.17 -17.57 13.69
CA SER A 15 7.01 -16.61 14.78
C SER A 15 7.06 -15.17 14.24
N ALA A 16 6.34 -14.24 14.89
CA ALA A 16 6.27 -12.85 14.42
C ALA A 16 7.64 -12.17 14.26
N PRO A 17 8.60 -12.31 15.21
CA PRO A 17 9.93 -11.74 15.03
C PRO A 17 10.69 -12.31 13.81
N ILE A 18 10.59 -13.61 13.58
CA ILE A 18 11.28 -14.26 12.44
C ILE A 18 10.69 -13.73 11.12
N VAL A 19 9.37 -13.66 11.00
CA VAL A 19 8.72 -13.09 9.81
C VAL A 19 9.16 -11.64 9.59
N PHE A 20 9.19 -10.83 10.65
CA PHE A 20 9.63 -9.43 10.54
C PHE A 20 11.09 -9.33 10.08
N ILE A 21 12.00 -10.15 10.62
CA ILE A 21 13.39 -10.21 10.18
C ILE A 21 13.48 -10.60 8.70
N ILE A 22 12.69 -11.58 8.23
CA ILE A 22 12.65 -11.98 6.82
C ILE A 22 12.22 -10.79 5.93
N LEU A 23 11.15 -10.07 6.31
CA LEU A 23 10.68 -8.92 5.55
C LEU A 23 11.77 -7.84 5.42
N ILE A 24 12.43 -7.51 6.52
CA ILE A 24 13.52 -6.51 6.52
C ILE A 24 14.71 -7.02 5.69
N SER A 25 15.14 -8.27 5.88
CA SER A 25 16.29 -8.84 5.15
C SER A 25 16.05 -8.83 3.63
N ILE A 26 14.86 -9.25 3.17
CA ILE A 26 14.52 -9.22 1.75
C ILE A 26 14.50 -7.79 1.21
N THR A 27 13.96 -6.84 1.99
CA THR A 27 13.94 -5.42 1.59
C THR A 27 15.37 -4.85 1.50
N CYS A 28 16.23 -5.14 2.45
CA CYS A 28 17.64 -4.74 2.41
C CYS A 28 18.37 -5.34 1.20
N LEU A 29 18.13 -6.62 0.89
CA LEU A 29 18.69 -7.27 -0.30
C LEU A 29 18.22 -6.60 -1.59
N ARG A 30 16.95 -6.21 -1.68
CA ARG A 30 16.40 -5.49 -2.84
C ARG A 30 17.04 -4.11 -2.99
N ILE A 31 17.17 -3.36 -1.90
CA ILE A 31 17.85 -2.06 -1.92
C ILE A 31 19.31 -2.21 -2.34
N TYR A 32 20.02 -3.20 -1.80
CA TYR A 32 21.39 -3.50 -2.21
C TYR A 32 21.47 -3.84 -3.70
N SER A 33 20.55 -4.66 -4.21
CA SER A 33 20.48 -5.00 -5.63
C SER A 33 20.20 -3.78 -6.52
N LEU A 34 19.37 -2.83 -6.07
CA LEU A 34 19.16 -1.57 -6.79
C LEU A 34 20.45 -0.75 -6.85
N TYR A 35 21.14 -0.63 -5.71
CA TYR A 35 22.38 0.15 -5.60
C TYR A 35 23.51 -0.40 -6.49
N THR A 36 23.57 -1.72 -6.68
CA THR A 36 24.59 -2.38 -7.50
C THR A 36 24.15 -2.65 -8.94
N SER A 37 22.92 -2.31 -9.28
CA SER A 37 22.36 -2.57 -10.61
C SER A 37 22.91 -1.60 -11.66
N PRO A 38 23.39 -2.08 -12.80
CA PRO A 38 23.79 -1.23 -13.91
C PRO A 38 22.62 -0.84 -14.84
N ILE A 39 21.37 -1.15 -14.44
CA ILE A 39 20.20 -0.98 -15.29
C ILE A 39 19.74 0.48 -15.23
N GLU A 40 19.82 1.17 -16.35
CA GLU A 40 19.31 2.53 -16.54
C GLU A 40 17.80 2.62 -16.30
N LEU A 41 17.29 3.85 -16.08
CA LEU A 41 15.86 4.10 -15.95
C LEU A 41 15.12 3.75 -17.25
N SER A 42 13.98 3.09 -17.11
CA SER A 42 13.04 2.94 -18.23
C SER A 42 12.46 4.30 -18.64
N VAL A 43 11.85 4.36 -19.82
CA VAL A 43 11.24 5.60 -20.34
C VAL A 43 10.24 6.20 -19.35
N ASP A 44 9.38 5.35 -18.77
CA ASP A 44 8.39 5.79 -17.78
C ASP A 44 9.06 6.31 -16.50
N GLU A 45 10.08 5.62 -15.99
CA GLU A 45 10.80 6.02 -14.77
C GLU A 45 11.54 7.35 -14.96
N ALA A 46 12.18 7.54 -16.12
CA ALA A 46 12.85 8.79 -16.48
C ALA A 46 11.84 9.95 -16.56
N GLN A 47 10.65 9.71 -17.12
CA GLN A 47 9.58 10.70 -17.16
C GLN A 47 9.08 11.05 -15.75
N TYR A 48 8.89 10.06 -14.87
CA TYR A 48 8.46 10.32 -13.49
C TYR A 48 9.54 11.03 -12.67
N TRP A 49 10.79 10.73 -12.93
CA TRP A 49 11.92 11.45 -12.32
C TRP A 49 11.99 12.91 -12.81
N ASP A 50 11.79 13.17 -14.10
CA ASP A 50 11.73 14.53 -14.63
C ASP A 50 10.61 15.33 -13.97
N TRP A 51 9.40 14.75 -13.85
CA TRP A 51 8.29 15.38 -13.14
C TRP A 51 8.56 15.62 -11.65
N SER A 52 9.38 14.78 -11.02
CA SER A 52 9.72 14.94 -9.61
C SER A 52 10.57 16.17 -9.29
N ARG A 53 11.14 16.79 -10.31
CA ARG A 53 11.96 18.01 -10.20
C ARG A 53 11.10 19.28 -10.08
N ASP A 54 9.83 19.20 -10.46
CA ASP A 54 8.86 20.27 -10.37
C ASP A 54 7.55 19.75 -9.77
N ILE A 55 7.30 20.08 -8.50
CA ILE A 55 6.22 19.51 -7.71
C ILE A 55 4.89 20.17 -8.04
N GLU A 56 4.04 19.42 -8.74
CA GLU A 56 2.72 19.84 -9.16
C GLU A 56 1.62 18.93 -8.57
N PHE A 57 0.35 19.34 -8.68
CA PHE A 57 -0.82 18.57 -8.27
C PHE A 57 -1.31 17.59 -9.35
N GLY A 58 -0.65 17.54 -10.49
CA GLY A 58 -0.92 16.64 -11.60
C GLY A 58 0.13 16.77 -12.68
N TYR A 59 0.18 15.80 -13.59
CA TYR A 59 1.07 15.80 -14.74
C TYR A 59 0.30 15.32 -15.97
N PHE A 60 0.84 15.55 -17.17
CA PHE A 60 0.16 15.35 -18.45
C PHE A 60 -0.64 14.04 -18.54
N THR A 61 -0.12 12.94 -18.01
CA THR A 61 -0.78 11.62 -18.15
C THR A 61 -1.05 10.93 -16.81
N LYS A 62 -0.55 11.44 -15.70
CA LYS A 62 -0.57 10.74 -14.40
C LYS A 62 -0.89 11.68 -13.23
N PRO A 63 -1.51 11.14 -12.18
CA PRO A 63 -1.64 11.82 -10.90
C PRO A 63 -0.29 12.01 -10.21
N PRO A 64 -0.19 12.87 -9.18
CA PRO A 64 1.07 13.45 -8.71
C PRO A 64 1.91 12.56 -7.79
N ILE A 65 1.36 11.56 -7.10
CA ILE A 65 2.07 10.86 -6.00
C ILE A 65 3.35 10.18 -6.48
N ILE A 66 3.40 9.68 -7.72
CA ILE A 66 4.62 9.05 -8.23
C ILE A 66 5.80 10.03 -8.23
N ALA A 67 5.57 11.25 -8.69
CA ALA A 67 6.59 12.30 -8.71
C ALA A 67 6.97 12.74 -7.28
N TRP A 68 5.99 12.89 -6.38
CA TRP A 68 6.27 13.27 -4.99
C TRP A 68 7.10 12.22 -4.24
N VAL A 69 6.83 10.93 -4.48
CA VAL A 69 7.58 9.83 -3.88
C VAL A 69 9.02 9.79 -4.39
N ILE A 70 9.24 10.02 -5.68
CA ILE A 70 10.57 10.12 -6.27
C ILE A 70 11.29 11.36 -5.75
N ALA A 71 10.64 12.52 -5.71
CA ALA A 71 11.22 13.76 -5.19
C ALA A 71 11.69 13.58 -3.74
N LEU A 72 10.89 12.92 -2.89
CA LEU A 72 11.28 12.63 -1.51
C LEU A 72 12.60 11.84 -1.44
N SER A 73 12.75 10.82 -2.26
CA SER A 73 13.94 9.98 -2.30
C SER A 73 15.15 10.74 -2.88
N THR A 74 14.98 11.38 -4.02
CA THR A 74 16.07 12.05 -4.73
C THR A 74 16.58 13.31 -4.02
N THR A 75 15.73 13.99 -3.26
CA THR A 75 16.15 15.12 -2.42
C THR A 75 17.11 14.68 -1.30
N ILE A 76 16.99 13.46 -0.80
CA ILE A 76 17.80 12.94 0.31
C ILE A 76 19.06 12.24 -0.22
N PHE A 77 18.93 11.44 -1.29
CA PHE A 77 19.95 10.50 -1.74
C PHE A 77 20.58 10.86 -3.09
N GLY A 78 20.17 11.97 -3.73
CA GLY A 78 20.64 12.37 -5.05
C GLY A 78 19.87 11.73 -6.19
N ASN A 79 20.33 11.96 -7.43
CA ASN A 79 19.56 11.64 -8.66
C ASN A 79 20.03 10.35 -9.36
N GLU A 80 20.76 9.50 -8.67
CA GLU A 80 21.17 8.20 -9.19
C GLU A 80 19.95 7.28 -9.39
N GLU A 81 20.02 6.35 -10.32
CA GLU A 81 18.91 5.44 -10.69
C GLU A 81 18.36 4.66 -9.49
N TRP A 82 19.26 4.21 -8.59
CA TRP A 82 18.86 3.51 -7.37
C TRP A 82 18.06 4.41 -6.42
N ALA A 83 18.41 5.71 -6.35
CA ALA A 83 17.71 6.66 -5.49
C ALA A 83 16.31 6.95 -6.04
N VAL A 84 16.14 7.05 -7.36
CA VAL A 84 14.83 7.18 -8.01
C VAL A 84 13.92 5.99 -7.64
N ARG A 85 14.47 4.79 -7.59
CA ARG A 85 13.73 3.53 -7.30
C ARG A 85 13.60 3.19 -5.82
N LEU A 86 14.36 3.82 -4.93
CA LEU A 86 14.49 3.44 -3.49
C LEU A 86 13.16 3.31 -2.77
N CYS A 87 12.21 4.18 -3.07
CA CYS A 87 10.89 4.12 -2.43
C CYS A 87 10.11 2.85 -2.79
N SER A 88 10.40 2.20 -3.92
CA SER A 88 9.64 1.03 -4.36
C SER A 88 9.80 -0.17 -3.41
N PRO A 89 11.00 -0.68 -3.08
CA PRO A 89 11.14 -1.78 -2.13
C PRO A 89 10.63 -1.42 -0.73
N LEU A 90 10.74 -0.16 -0.30
CA LEU A 90 10.20 0.31 0.97
C LEU A 90 8.67 0.27 0.99
N ILE A 91 8.03 0.73 -0.07
CA ILE A 91 6.56 0.68 -0.21
C ILE A 91 6.09 -0.78 -0.21
N HIS A 92 6.76 -1.69 -0.91
CA HIS A 92 6.41 -3.12 -0.90
C HIS A 92 6.57 -3.77 0.48
N LEU A 93 7.53 -3.31 1.30
CA LEU A 93 7.63 -3.69 2.71
C LEU A 93 6.40 -3.21 3.50
N PHE A 94 6.01 -1.93 3.33
CA PHE A 94 4.83 -1.39 4.01
C PHE A 94 3.55 -2.12 3.60
N ILE A 95 3.38 -2.47 2.31
CA ILE A 95 2.26 -3.29 1.85
C ILE A 95 2.24 -4.64 2.57
N ALA A 96 3.39 -5.32 2.68
CA ALA A 96 3.46 -6.59 3.41
C ALA A 96 3.00 -6.46 4.88
N ILE A 97 3.40 -5.37 5.56
CA ILE A 97 2.99 -5.07 6.93
C ILE A 97 1.48 -4.78 7.03
N VAL A 98 0.94 -4.01 6.09
CA VAL A 98 -0.50 -3.70 6.05
C VAL A 98 -1.32 -4.97 5.78
N LEU A 99 -0.89 -5.82 4.86
CA LEU A 99 -1.52 -7.12 4.58
C LEU A 99 -1.43 -8.07 5.77
N TRP A 100 -0.31 -8.04 6.52
CA TRP A 100 -0.21 -8.73 7.80
C TRP A 100 -1.31 -8.29 8.76
N GLY A 101 -1.44 -6.98 8.98
CA GLY A 101 -2.47 -6.41 9.86
C GLY A 101 -3.88 -6.74 9.40
N THR A 102 -4.15 -6.63 8.11
CA THR A 102 -5.46 -6.93 7.50
C THR A 102 -5.84 -8.40 7.72
N SER A 103 -4.95 -9.31 7.35
CA SER A 103 -5.19 -10.75 7.49
C SER A 103 -5.22 -11.20 8.95
N TYR A 104 -4.48 -10.53 9.85
CA TYR A 104 -4.57 -10.73 11.29
C TYR A 104 -5.97 -10.40 11.82
N ILE A 105 -6.53 -9.26 11.42
CA ILE A 105 -7.87 -8.83 11.83
C ILE A 105 -8.95 -9.77 11.30
N ALA A 106 -8.79 -10.26 10.06
CA ALA A 106 -9.78 -11.09 9.39
C ALA A 106 -9.72 -12.56 9.82
N PHE A 107 -8.50 -13.15 9.95
CA PHE A 107 -8.29 -14.59 10.04
C PHE A 107 -7.30 -15.01 11.13
N GLY A 108 -6.80 -14.07 11.93
CA GLY A 108 -5.91 -14.32 13.06
C GLY A 108 -4.42 -14.34 12.73
N ALA A 109 -3.62 -14.56 13.78
CA ALA A 109 -2.18 -14.31 13.78
C ALA A 109 -1.38 -15.12 12.74
N LYS A 110 -1.74 -16.38 12.50
CA LYS A 110 -1.05 -17.24 11.51
C LYS A 110 -1.29 -16.74 10.10
N ALA A 111 -2.55 -16.41 9.77
CA ALA A 111 -2.92 -15.89 8.45
C ALA A 111 -2.21 -14.57 8.14
N GLY A 112 -2.11 -13.66 9.12
CA GLY A 112 -1.40 -12.40 8.95
C GLY A 112 0.06 -12.60 8.54
N ARG A 113 0.79 -13.47 9.26
CA ARG A 113 2.19 -13.77 8.94
C ARG A 113 2.37 -14.40 7.57
N ILE A 114 1.48 -15.32 7.22
CA ILE A 114 1.51 -15.98 5.90
C ILE A 114 1.23 -14.97 4.78
N ALA A 115 0.25 -14.07 4.95
CA ALA A 115 -0.07 -13.05 3.95
C ALA A 115 1.13 -12.13 3.66
N ALA A 116 1.85 -11.69 4.71
CA ALA A 116 3.05 -10.87 4.56
C ALA A 116 4.16 -11.60 3.79
N LEU A 117 4.39 -12.88 4.11
CA LEU A 117 5.38 -13.70 3.41
C LEU A 117 4.98 -13.96 1.95
N ILE A 118 3.72 -14.29 1.69
CA ILE A 118 3.23 -14.45 0.31
C ILE A 118 3.49 -13.18 -0.47
N TRP A 119 3.13 -12.01 0.07
CA TRP A 119 3.35 -10.75 -0.63
C TRP A 119 4.82 -10.52 -0.95
N ILE A 120 5.71 -10.60 0.04
CA ILE A 120 7.11 -10.25 -0.16
C ILE A 120 7.83 -11.20 -1.15
N PHE A 121 7.39 -12.46 -1.24
CA PHE A 121 7.93 -13.47 -2.18
C PHE A 121 7.16 -13.56 -3.50
N THR A 122 6.05 -12.84 -3.66
CA THR A 122 5.32 -12.82 -4.93
C THR A 122 6.19 -12.23 -6.04
N PRO A 123 6.26 -12.86 -7.24
CA PRO A 123 7.03 -12.33 -8.36
C PRO A 123 6.67 -10.89 -8.73
N ALA A 124 5.38 -10.54 -8.68
CA ALA A 124 4.93 -9.18 -8.95
C ALA A 124 5.49 -8.15 -7.96
N ALA A 125 5.53 -8.47 -6.65
CA ALA A 125 6.14 -7.60 -5.64
C ALA A 125 7.67 -7.55 -5.78
N SER A 126 8.29 -8.64 -6.22
CA SER A 126 9.74 -8.67 -6.47
C SER A 126 10.10 -7.78 -7.65
N LEU A 127 9.46 -7.94 -8.79
CA LEU A 127 9.67 -7.08 -9.97
C LEU A 127 9.29 -5.63 -9.70
N GLY A 128 8.13 -5.40 -9.07
CA GLY A 128 7.68 -4.07 -8.67
C GLY A 128 8.62 -3.35 -7.70
N SER A 129 9.49 -4.08 -6.99
CA SER A 129 10.50 -3.47 -6.13
C SER A 129 11.75 -2.99 -6.88
N PHE A 130 11.95 -3.42 -8.12
CA PHE A 130 13.06 -3.00 -8.99
C PHE A 130 12.70 -1.85 -9.93
N VAL A 131 11.41 -1.56 -10.07
CA VAL A 131 10.90 -0.50 -10.95
C VAL A 131 10.02 0.40 -10.13
N ILE A 132 10.13 1.72 -10.30
CA ILE A 132 9.20 2.65 -9.70
C ILE A 132 8.07 2.97 -10.68
N SER A 133 6.84 2.73 -10.27
CA SER A 133 5.65 2.95 -11.10
C SER A 133 4.48 3.49 -10.29
N THR A 134 3.48 4.02 -10.97
CA THR A 134 2.23 4.49 -10.33
C THR A 134 1.46 3.37 -9.61
N ASP A 135 1.70 2.11 -9.97
CA ASP A 135 1.10 0.96 -9.29
C ASP A 135 1.66 0.75 -7.89
N THR A 136 2.92 1.11 -7.66
CA THR A 136 3.58 0.95 -6.36
C THR A 136 2.85 1.72 -5.25
N PRO A 137 2.66 3.05 -5.32
CA PRO A 137 1.89 3.78 -4.31
C PRO A 137 0.39 3.45 -4.35
N LEU A 138 -0.19 3.14 -5.51
CA LEU A 138 -1.58 2.69 -5.61
C LEU A 138 -1.84 1.46 -4.74
N LEU A 139 -1.01 0.43 -4.84
CA LEU A 139 -1.15 -0.81 -4.09
C LEU A 139 -1.01 -0.59 -2.58
N LEU A 140 -0.15 0.33 -2.16
CA LEU A 140 -0.03 0.71 -0.76
C LEU A 140 -1.35 1.30 -0.23
N PHE A 141 -1.85 2.34 -0.89
CA PHE A 141 -3.07 3.01 -0.45
C PHE A 141 -4.30 2.13 -0.62
N TRP A 142 -4.34 1.28 -1.62
CA TRP A 142 -5.40 0.28 -1.77
C TRP A 142 -5.38 -0.74 -0.63
N SER A 143 -4.19 -1.17 -0.21
CA SER A 143 -4.03 -2.03 0.97
C SER A 143 -4.54 -1.36 2.25
N PHE A 144 -4.26 -0.07 2.43
CA PHE A 144 -4.81 0.72 3.54
C PHE A 144 -6.34 0.85 3.46
N CYS A 145 -6.91 1.05 2.25
CA CYS A 145 -8.37 1.05 2.09
C CYS A 145 -8.98 -0.26 2.64
N ILE A 146 -8.44 -1.41 2.23
CA ILE A 146 -8.93 -2.71 2.69
C ILE A 146 -8.74 -2.86 4.21
N PHE A 147 -7.58 -2.50 4.74
CA PHE A 147 -7.28 -2.58 6.17
C PHE A 147 -8.27 -1.76 7.01
N PHE A 148 -8.49 -0.50 6.64
CA PHE A 148 -9.41 0.37 7.35
C PHE A 148 -10.87 -0.02 7.12
N MET A 149 -11.23 -0.59 5.97
CA MET A 149 -12.57 -1.16 5.74
C MET A 149 -12.87 -2.31 6.72
N PHE A 150 -11.92 -3.24 6.94
CA PHE A 150 -12.10 -4.30 7.94
C PHE A 150 -12.27 -3.74 9.37
N LYS A 151 -11.56 -2.68 9.72
CA LYS A 151 -11.78 -1.98 11.00
C LYS A 151 -13.13 -1.27 11.03
N LEU A 152 -13.53 -0.62 9.96
CA LEU A 152 -14.79 0.10 9.88
C LEU A 152 -16.00 -0.83 10.05
N PHE A 153 -15.96 -2.02 9.44
CA PHE A 153 -17.01 -3.02 9.64
C PHE A 153 -17.18 -3.44 11.10
N LYS A 154 -16.11 -3.41 11.89
CA LYS A 154 -16.15 -3.77 13.31
C LYS A 154 -16.61 -2.64 14.22
N ASN A 155 -16.20 -1.41 13.97
CA ASN A 155 -16.37 -0.30 14.92
C ASN A 155 -17.31 0.82 14.46
N GLN A 156 -17.67 0.88 13.15
CA GLN A 156 -18.49 1.93 12.54
C GLN A 156 -18.04 3.37 12.89
N SER A 157 -16.74 3.55 13.18
CA SER A 157 -16.18 4.83 13.64
C SER A 157 -16.03 5.82 12.49
N ILE A 158 -16.41 7.08 12.73
CA ILE A 158 -16.21 8.20 11.81
C ILE A 158 -14.72 8.36 11.47
N VAL A 159 -13.83 8.25 12.46
CA VAL A 159 -12.38 8.34 12.23
C VAL A 159 -11.91 7.27 11.26
N THR A 160 -12.41 6.03 11.41
CA THR A 160 -12.05 4.94 10.50
C THR A 160 -12.60 5.19 9.10
N ALA A 161 -13.81 5.75 8.97
CA ALA A 161 -14.37 6.13 7.66
C ALA A 161 -13.52 7.23 6.98
N ILE A 162 -13.07 8.23 7.74
CA ILE A 162 -12.12 9.25 7.25
C ILE A 162 -10.82 8.60 6.75
N LEU A 163 -10.25 7.65 7.51
CA LEU A 163 -9.02 6.95 7.11
C LEU A 163 -9.20 6.13 5.82
N VAL A 164 -10.37 5.51 5.61
CA VAL A 164 -10.70 4.88 4.31
C VAL A 164 -10.73 5.91 3.20
N GLY A 165 -11.43 7.03 3.41
CA GLY A 165 -11.54 8.10 2.42
C GLY A 165 -10.19 8.74 2.08
N MET A 166 -9.35 8.99 3.08
CA MET A 166 -7.97 9.48 2.89
C MET A 166 -7.14 8.49 2.05
N SER A 167 -7.20 7.20 2.42
CA SER A 167 -6.48 6.16 1.68
C SER A 167 -6.97 6.07 0.23
N LEU A 168 -8.28 6.17 -0.01
CA LEU A 168 -8.87 6.15 -1.35
C LEU A 168 -8.48 7.38 -2.17
N GLY A 169 -8.50 8.59 -1.56
CA GLY A 169 -8.05 9.81 -2.21
C GLY A 169 -6.56 9.76 -2.59
N LEU A 170 -5.70 9.25 -1.71
CA LEU A 170 -4.28 9.03 -1.99
C LEU A 170 -4.06 7.94 -3.06
N ALA A 171 -4.88 6.88 -3.06
CA ALA A 171 -4.87 5.90 -4.14
C ALA A 171 -5.23 6.53 -5.49
N PHE A 172 -6.23 7.41 -5.53
CA PHE A 172 -6.61 8.15 -6.74
C PHE A 172 -5.47 9.08 -7.21
N LEU A 173 -4.82 9.79 -6.29
CA LEU A 173 -3.64 10.60 -6.59
C LEU A 173 -2.41 9.78 -7.00
N SER A 174 -2.44 8.46 -6.82
CA SER A 174 -1.41 7.54 -7.32
C SER A 174 -1.71 7.06 -8.75
N LYS A 175 -2.96 6.65 -8.99
CA LYS A 175 -3.46 6.17 -10.29
C LYS A 175 -4.98 6.25 -10.34
N TYR A 176 -5.54 6.76 -11.42
CA TYR A 176 -6.99 6.88 -11.59
C TYR A 176 -7.75 5.55 -11.53
N ALA A 177 -7.05 4.42 -11.71
CA ALA A 177 -7.61 3.08 -11.49
C ALA A 177 -8.14 2.86 -10.06
N ALA A 178 -7.77 3.70 -9.08
CA ALA A 178 -8.36 3.69 -7.74
C ALA A 178 -9.90 3.88 -7.76
N LEU A 179 -10.46 4.51 -8.80
CA LEU A 179 -11.91 4.62 -8.96
C LEU A 179 -12.63 3.28 -8.98
N TYR A 180 -11.98 2.20 -9.44
CA TYR A 180 -12.58 0.88 -9.39
C TYR A 180 -12.89 0.44 -7.95
N PHE A 181 -12.06 0.80 -6.97
CA PHE A 181 -12.36 0.52 -5.57
C PHE A 181 -13.66 1.18 -5.13
N LEU A 182 -13.85 2.46 -5.45
CA LEU A 182 -15.06 3.19 -5.11
C LEU A 182 -16.30 2.61 -5.79
N ILE A 183 -16.19 2.30 -7.08
CA ILE A 183 -17.29 1.69 -7.85
C ILE A 183 -17.70 0.35 -7.22
N PHE A 184 -16.72 -0.53 -6.95
CA PHE A 184 -17.02 -1.82 -6.33
C PHE A 184 -17.54 -1.69 -4.90
N LEU A 185 -17.06 -0.71 -4.11
CA LEU A 185 -17.58 -0.44 -2.78
C LEU A 185 -19.04 -0.02 -2.82
N ILE A 186 -19.42 0.88 -3.74
CA ILE A 186 -20.79 1.34 -3.91
C ILE A 186 -21.69 0.19 -4.39
N LEU A 187 -21.26 -0.58 -5.40
CA LEU A 187 -22.01 -1.74 -5.91
C LEU A 187 -22.20 -2.80 -4.82
N TRP A 188 -21.14 -3.12 -4.07
CA TRP A 188 -21.24 -4.06 -2.96
C TRP A 188 -22.22 -3.57 -1.89
N TRP A 189 -22.16 -2.28 -1.53
CA TRP A 189 -23.10 -1.69 -0.56
C TRP A 189 -24.54 -1.76 -1.04
N LEU A 190 -24.81 -1.45 -2.32
CA LEU A 190 -26.16 -1.48 -2.89
C LEU A 190 -26.75 -2.90 -2.95
N ILE A 191 -25.93 -3.89 -3.31
CA ILE A 191 -26.38 -5.26 -3.57
C ILE A 191 -26.48 -6.08 -2.28
N TYR A 192 -25.47 -6.01 -1.42
CA TYR A 192 -25.30 -6.94 -0.32
C TYR A 192 -25.47 -6.34 1.07
N ASP A 193 -25.03 -5.09 1.26
CA ASP A 193 -24.91 -4.55 2.61
C ASP A 193 -26.09 -3.68 3.04
N ARG A 194 -26.53 -2.75 2.22
CA ARG A 194 -27.60 -1.77 2.51
C ARG A 194 -27.61 -1.34 3.98
N SER A 195 -26.48 -0.85 4.49
CA SER A 195 -26.27 -0.36 5.86
C SER A 195 -26.13 -1.40 6.99
N LYS A 196 -26.02 -2.68 6.68
CA LYS A 196 -25.78 -3.69 7.74
C LYS A 196 -24.39 -3.58 8.37
N ASN A 197 -23.35 -3.51 7.53
CA ASN A 197 -21.96 -3.40 7.97
C ASN A 197 -21.34 -2.03 7.66
N LEU A 198 -21.92 -1.26 6.75
CA LEU A 198 -21.47 0.07 6.39
C LEU A 198 -22.67 1.03 6.36
N SER A 199 -22.72 1.95 7.34
CA SER A 199 -23.78 2.96 7.38
C SER A 199 -23.66 3.93 6.21
N ILE A 200 -24.81 4.42 5.70
CA ILE A 200 -24.85 5.44 4.63
C ILE A 200 -24.02 6.68 5.01
N LYS A 201 -24.05 7.08 6.27
CA LYS A 201 -23.25 8.19 6.81
C LYS A 201 -21.76 7.96 6.59
N ASN A 202 -21.26 6.77 6.94
CA ASN A 202 -19.84 6.44 6.77
C ASN A 202 -19.46 6.35 5.28
N LEU A 203 -20.35 5.85 4.42
CA LEU A 203 -20.15 5.86 2.97
C LEU A 203 -19.99 7.30 2.43
N PHE A 204 -20.86 8.23 2.85
CA PHE A 204 -20.73 9.66 2.48
C PHE A 204 -19.41 10.26 3.00
N ILE A 205 -19.00 9.95 4.23
CA ILE A 205 -17.72 10.42 4.78
C ILE A 205 -16.56 9.92 3.94
N ILE A 206 -16.55 8.65 3.54
CA ILE A 206 -15.51 8.09 2.66
C ILE A 206 -15.44 8.87 1.35
N ILE A 207 -16.57 9.07 0.68
CA ILE A 207 -16.65 9.78 -0.60
C ILE A 207 -16.17 11.22 -0.46
N ILE A 208 -16.71 11.97 0.49
CA ILE A 208 -16.34 13.37 0.70
C ILE A 208 -14.85 13.51 1.02
N THR A 209 -14.32 12.67 1.92
CA THR A 209 -12.91 12.71 2.29
C THR A 209 -12.02 12.38 1.11
N SER A 210 -12.38 11.39 0.29
CA SER A 210 -11.59 11.03 -0.90
C SER A 210 -11.56 12.16 -1.94
N ILE A 211 -12.68 12.83 -2.16
CA ILE A 211 -12.78 14.01 -3.05
C ILE A 211 -11.93 15.17 -2.50
N LEU A 212 -12.00 15.45 -1.20
CA LEU A 212 -11.20 16.50 -0.57
C LEU A 212 -9.70 16.26 -0.73
N ILE A 213 -9.23 15.04 -0.53
CA ILE A 213 -7.82 14.68 -0.75
C ILE A 213 -7.43 14.81 -2.23
N ALA A 214 -8.31 14.42 -3.15
CA ALA A 214 -8.06 14.47 -4.59
C ALA A 214 -8.27 15.89 -5.19
N SER A 215 -8.80 16.84 -4.43
CA SER A 215 -9.26 18.14 -4.95
C SER A 215 -8.18 18.93 -5.67
N GLY A 216 -6.93 18.92 -5.19
CA GLY A 216 -5.82 19.60 -5.84
C GLY A 216 -5.58 19.06 -7.27
N ASN A 217 -5.64 17.76 -7.47
CA ASN A 217 -5.50 17.15 -8.80
C ASN A 217 -6.75 17.40 -9.67
N ILE A 218 -7.94 17.36 -9.09
CA ILE A 218 -9.20 17.67 -9.81
C ILE A 218 -9.19 19.12 -10.31
N TYR A 219 -8.68 20.06 -9.50
CA TYR A 219 -8.57 21.46 -9.89
C TYR A 219 -7.48 21.68 -10.94
N TRP A 220 -6.37 20.94 -10.88
CA TRP A 220 -5.26 21.04 -11.81
C TRP A 220 -5.64 20.56 -13.23
N ASN A 221 -6.49 19.51 -13.37
CA ASN A 221 -6.97 18.97 -14.65
C ASN A 221 -8.10 19.80 -15.24
#